data_5be92bfdb925255314613ded4021d107
#
_entry.id   5be92bfdb925255314613ded4021d107
#
_cell.length_a   1.000
_cell.length_b   1.000
_cell.length_c   1.000
_cell.angle_alpha   90.00
_cell.angle_beta   90.00
_cell.angle_gamma   90.00
#
_symmetry.space_group_name_H-M   'P 1'
#
loop_
_entity.id
_entity.type
_entity.pdbx_description
1 polymer ?
#
loop_
_entity_poly.entity_id
_entity_poly.type
_entity_poly.pdbx_seq_one_letter_code
_entity_poly.pdbx_strand_id
1 'polypeptide(L)'
;ELYNLFSARRAIREVNCALVVEGYMDVISLTQHGFDYTVASLGTSITSFHLQKLLRQTDQIIFCFDGDKAGRKAAWRALENSLTLLSDGKLLSFLFLPEGT
;
A
#
# COMPACT_ATOMS: atom_id res chain seq x y z
N GLU A 1 7.52 -7.16 -7.44
CA GLU A 1 7.77 -7.16 -6.00
C GLU A 1 7.63 -5.76 -5.42
N LEU A 2 7.19 -5.69 -4.17
CA LEU A 2 6.99 -4.40 -3.52
C LEU A 2 8.30 -3.83 -3.00
N TYR A 3 8.57 -2.57 -3.35
CA TYR A 3 9.75 -1.85 -2.88
C TYR A 3 9.67 -1.64 -1.37
N ASN A 4 10.77 -1.85 -0.69
CA ASN A 4 10.93 -1.65 0.75
C ASN A 4 10.20 -2.67 1.65
N LEU A 5 9.58 -3.69 1.06
CA LEU A 5 8.83 -4.66 1.88
C LEU A 5 9.71 -5.34 2.92
N PHE A 6 10.90 -5.75 2.54
CA PHE A 6 11.80 -6.43 3.47
C PHE A 6 12.13 -5.54 4.68
N SER A 7 12.47 -4.28 4.43
CA SER A 7 12.83 -3.34 5.50
C SER A 7 11.61 -2.94 6.34
N ALA A 8 10.43 -2.89 5.73
CA ALA A 8 9.23 -2.43 6.42
C ALA A 8 8.52 -3.53 7.20
N ARG A 9 8.84 -4.79 6.98
CA ARG A 9 8.09 -5.92 7.55
C ARG A 9 7.90 -5.84 9.06
N ARG A 10 8.96 -5.51 9.77
CA ARG A 10 8.88 -5.44 11.22
C ARG A 10 7.93 -4.33 11.68
N ALA A 11 8.05 -3.15 11.08
CA ALA A 11 7.18 -2.04 11.43
C ALA A 11 5.72 -2.35 11.07
N ILE A 12 5.48 -3.00 9.93
CA ILE A 12 4.15 -3.41 9.52
C ILE A 12 3.52 -4.30 10.57
N ARG A 13 4.26 -5.28 11.08
CA ARG A 13 3.75 -6.18 12.12
C ARG A 13 3.50 -5.46 13.44
N GLU A 14 4.41 -4.59 13.84
CA GLU A 14 4.29 -3.86 15.10
C GLU A 14 3.09 -2.91 15.11
N VAL A 15 2.85 -2.22 14.00
CA VAL A 15 1.75 -1.27 13.87
C VAL A 15 0.46 -1.96 13.44
N ASN A 16 0.56 -3.16 12.88
CA ASN A 16 -0.53 -3.90 12.26
C ASN A 16 -1.19 -3.10 11.15
N CYS A 17 -0.35 -2.48 10.31
CA CYS A 17 -0.81 -1.65 9.20
C CYS A 17 0.31 -1.55 8.17
N ALA A 18 -0.04 -1.53 6.89
CA ALA A 18 0.89 -1.29 5.80
C ALA A 18 0.39 -0.12 4.98
N LEU A 19 1.28 0.83 4.67
CA LEU A 19 1.00 1.91 3.74
C LEU A 19 1.56 1.54 2.38
N VAL A 20 0.74 1.61 1.35
CA VAL A 20 1.16 1.32 -0.02
C VAL A 20 1.10 2.59 -0.83
N VAL A 21 2.23 3.01 -1.37
CA VAL A 21 2.35 4.21 -2.21
C VAL A 21 2.86 3.83 -3.59
N GLU A 22 2.92 4.79 -4.51
CA GLU A 22 3.29 4.52 -5.89
C GLU A 22 4.79 4.58 -6.15
N GLY A 23 5.51 5.51 -5.51
CA GLY A 23 6.91 5.77 -5.82
C GLY A 23 7.86 5.60 -4.64
N TYR A 24 9.13 5.32 -4.96
CA TYR A 24 10.14 5.14 -3.92
C TYR A 24 10.44 6.43 -3.15
N MET A 25 10.28 7.59 -3.78
CA MET A 25 10.49 8.86 -3.09
C MET A 25 9.45 9.07 -2.00
N ASP A 26 8.23 8.60 -2.24
CA ASP A 26 7.17 8.65 -1.23
C ASP A 26 7.53 7.78 -0.03
N VAL A 27 8.11 6.60 -0.27
CA VAL A 27 8.57 5.72 0.80
C VAL A 27 9.63 6.43 1.65
N ILE A 28 10.61 7.03 0.99
CA ILE A 28 11.70 7.73 1.69
C ILE A 28 11.14 8.87 2.55
N SER A 29 10.27 9.68 1.97
CA SER A 29 9.68 10.81 2.68
C SER A 29 8.87 10.36 3.89
N LEU A 30 8.01 9.37 3.71
CA LEU A 30 7.17 8.88 4.79
C LEU A 30 7.98 8.21 5.89
N THR A 31 9.01 7.47 5.52
CA THR A 31 9.90 6.84 6.49
C THR A 31 10.62 7.88 7.34
N GLN A 32 11.04 9.00 6.74
CA GLN A 32 11.68 10.10 7.45
C GLN A 32 10.72 10.76 8.44
N HIS A 33 9.42 10.67 8.20
CA HIS A 33 8.40 11.22 9.09
C HIS A 33 7.84 10.19 10.07
N GLY A 34 8.48 9.04 10.18
CA GLY A 34 8.10 8.03 11.17
C GLY A 34 7.15 6.95 10.67
N PHE A 35 6.83 6.95 9.38
CA PHE A 35 5.94 5.93 8.80
C PHE A 35 6.75 4.80 8.19
N ASP A 36 7.44 4.04 9.03
CA ASP A 36 8.37 2.98 8.61
C ASP A 36 7.69 1.78 7.95
N TYR A 37 6.38 1.70 8.03
CA TYR A 37 5.58 0.60 7.48
C TYR A 37 5.07 0.87 6.06
N THR A 38 5.86 1.59 5.28
CA THR A 38 5.50 2.01 3.92
C THR A 38 6.22 1.17 2.86
N VAL A 39 5.47 0.73 1.85
CA VAL A 39 6.01 0.02 0.69
C VAL A 39 5.50 0.69 -0.60
N ALA A 40 6.13 0.39 -1.72
CA ALA A 40 5.75 1.02 -2.99
C ALA A 40 5.61 -0.01 -4.11
N SER A 41 4.69 0.27 -5.03
CA SER A 41 4.47 -0.55 -6.21
C SER A 41 5.41 -0.19 -7.37
N LEU A 42 6.04 0.96 -7.35
CA LEU A 42 7.03 1.43 -8.33
C LEU A 42 6.54 1.36 -9.78
N GLY A 43 5.35 1.89 -10.02
CA GLY A 43 4.82 1.99 -11.37
C GLY A 43 4.21 0.72 -11.93
N THR A 44 4.15 -0.34 -11.13
CA THR A 44 3.46 -1.56 -11.52
C THR A 44 2.12 -1.67 -10.81
N SER A 45 1.18 -2.39 -11.41
CA SER A 45 -0.10 -2.64 -10.76
C SER A 45 0.07 -3.55 -9.56
N ILE A 46 -0.66 -3.28 -8.48
CA ILE A 46 -0.66 -4.15 -7.33
C ILE A 46 -1.46 -5.41 -7.66
N THR A 47 -0.80 -6.55 -7.58
CA THR A 47 -1.41 -7.84 -7.92
C THR A 47 -1.95 -8.53 -6.68
N SER A 48 -2.77 -9.57 -6.88
CA SER A 48 -3.23 -10.40 -5.77
C SER A 48 -2.05 -11.01 -5.00
N PHE A 49 -0.96 -11.32 -5.69
CA PHE A 49 0.25 -11.85 -5.06
C PHE A 49 0.84 -10.85 -4.06
N HIS A 50 0.95 -9.57 -4.45
CA HIS A 50 1.41 -8.52 -3.55
C HIS A 50 0.51 -8.38 -2.33
N LEU A 51 -0.81 -8.41 -2.56
CA LEU A 51 -1.79 -8.29 -1.49
C LEU A 51 -1.74 -9.46 -0.53
N GLN A 52 -1.56 -10.67 -1.05
CA GLN A 52 -1.41 -11.85 -0.20
C GLN A 52 -0.21 -11.72 0.72
N LYS A 53 0.91 -11.25 0.19
CA LYS A 53 2.11 -11.05 0.99
C LYS A 53 1.88 -10.06 2.13
N LEU A 54 1.22 -8.94 1.83
CA LEU A 54 0.93 -7.92 2.84
C LEU A 54 -0.06 -8.41 3.87
N LEU A 55 -1.12 -9.11 3.44
CA LEU A 55 -2.15 -9.60 4.35
C LEU A 55 -1.66 -10.71 5.29
N ARG A 56 -0.53 -11.32 4.97
CA ARG A 56 0.13 -12.25 5.90
C ARG A 56 0.83 -11.52 7.03
N GLN A 57 1.18 -10.24 6.83
CA GLN A 57 1.93 -9.45 7.79
C GLN A 57 1.02 -8.57 8.65
N THR A 58 -0.16 -8.21 8.14
CA THR A 58 -1.00 -7.21 8.79
C THR A 58 -2.47 -7.44 8.46
N ASP A 59 -3.35 -6.88 9.29
CA ASP A 59 -4.78 -6.91 9.07
C ASP A 59 -5.29 -5.67 8.34
N GLN A 60 -4.45 -4.64 8.21
CA GLN A 60 -4.87 -3.38 7.59
C GLN A 60 -3.88 -2.91 6.54
N ILE A 61 -4.40 -2.56 5.36
CA ILE A 61 -3.61 -1.97 4.28
C ILE A 61 -4.25 -0.66 3.90
N ILE A 62 -3.45 0.41 3.84
CA ILE A 62 -3.89 1.73 3.42
C ILE A 62 -3.17 2.07 2.12
N PHE A 63 -3.94 2.23 1.05
CA PHE A 63 -3.41 2.62 -0.26
C PHE A 63 -3.44 4.13 -0.39
N CYS A 64 -2.30 4.72 -0.71
CA CYS A 64 -2.19 6.16 -0.95
C CYS A 64 -1.88 6.39 -2.41
N PHE A 65 -2.83 6.96 -3.14
CA PHE A 65 -2.69 7.23 -4.57
C PHE A 65 -2.85 8.71 -4.86
N ASP A 66 -2.25 9.15 -5.96
CA ASP A 66 -2.50 10.50 -6.44
C ASP A 66 -3.97 10.62 -6.83
N GLY A 67 -4.54 11.81 -6.61
CA GLY A 67 -5.95 12.04 -6.90
C GLY A 67 -6.25 12.24 -8.39
N ASP A 68 -5.28 12.01 -9.27
CA ASP A 68 -5.47 12.12 -10.70
C ASP A 68 -6.13 10.87 -11.28
N LYS A 69 -6.36 10.91 -12.60
CA LYS A 69 -7.03 9.81 -13.28
C LYS A 69 -6.27 8.50 -13.19
N ALA A 70 -4.93 8.56 -13.33
CA ALA A 70 -4.10 7.36 -13.27
C ALA A 70 -4.12 6.75 -11.86
N GLY A 71 -4.05 7.59 -10.82
CA GLY A 71 -4.10 7.11 -9.44
C GLY A 71 -5.43 6.46 -9.11
N ARG A 72 -6.54 7.04 -9.59
CA ARG A 72 -7.87 6.46 -9.38
C ARG A 72 -8.01 5.11 -10.06
N LYS A 73 -7.43 4.98 -11.25
CA LYS A 73 -7.42 3.72 -11.99
C LYS A 73 -6.63 2.65 -11.25
N ALA A 74 -5.47 3.03 -10.71
CA ALA A 74 -4.65 2.11 -9.93
C ALA A 74 -5.37 1.65 -8.67
N ALA A 75 -6.08 2.55 -8.01
CA ALA A 75 -6.86 2.22 -6.82
C ALA A 75 -7.99 1.23 -7.17
N TRP A 76 -8.66 1.44 -8.28
CA TRP A 76 -9.74 0.54 -8.72
C TRP A 76 -9.20 -0.87 -8.97
N ARG A 77 -8.03 -0.98 -9.64
CA ARG A 77 -7.41 -2.29 -9.89
C ARG A 77 -7.02 -2.97 -8.59
N ALA A 78 -6.47 -2.22 -7.64
CA ALA A 78 -6.11 -2.77 -6.34
C ALA A 78 -7.35 -3.31 -5.63
N LEU A 79 -8.45 -2.57 -5.68
CA LEU A 79 -9.71 -3.01 -5.09
C LEU A 79 -10.19 -4.31 -5.72
N GLU A 80 -10.21 -4.37 -7.05
CA GLU A 80 -10.66 -5.57 -7.77
C GLU A 80 -9.81 -6.79 -7.40
N ASN A 81 -8.49 -6.61 -7.33
CA ASN A 81 -7.57 -7.71 -7.01
C ASN A 81 -7.68 -8.17 -5.56
N SER A 82 -8.21 -7.33 -4.68
CA SER A 82 -8.29 -7.65 -3.26
C SER A 82 -9.59 -8.31 -2.84
N LEU A 83 -10.65 -8.17 -3.65
CA LEU A 83 -11.99 -8.61 -3.24
C LEU A 83 -12.07 -10.08 -2.84
N THR A 84 -11.33 -10.95 -3.53
CA THR A 84 -11.33 -12.38 -3.24
C THR A 84 -10.41 -12.77 -2.10
N LEU A 85 -9.57 -11.84 -1.64
CA LEU A 85 -8.56 -12.12 -0.62
C LEU A 85 -8.97 -11.65 0.77
N LEU A 86 -10.02 -10.84 0.86
CA LEU A 86 -10.45 -10.29 2.13
C LEU A 86 -11.14 -11.37 2.97
N SER A 87 -10.75 -11.44 4.23
CA SER A 87 -11.37 -12.32 5.20
C SER A 87 -11.74 -11.48 6.43
N ASP A 88 -12.42 -12.10 7.38
CA ASP A 88 -12.82 -11.41 8.59
C ASP A 88 -11.61 -10.79 9.29
N GLY A 89 -11.76 -9.55 9.73
CA GLY A 89 -10.70 -8.85 10.43
C GLY A 89 -9.71 -8.12 9.52
N LYS A 90 -9.85 -8.27 8.20
CA LYS A 90 -8.99 -7.56 7.25
C LYS A 90 -9.66 -6.28 6.79
N LEU A 91 -8.88 -5.21 6.67
CA LEU A 91 -9.39 -3.89 6.30
C LEU A 91 -8.53 -3.27 5.21
N LEU A 92 -9.18 -2.78 4.15
CA LEU A 92 -8.51 -2.01 3.11
C LEU A 92 -9.05 -0.59 3.12
N SER A 93 -8.15 0.39 3.08
CA SER A 93 -8.52 1.80 3.02
C SER A 93 -7.80 2.46 1.84
N PHE A 94 -8.44 3.45 1.25
CA PHE A 94 -7.90 4.16 0.09
C PHE A 94 -7.86 5.65 0.39
N LEU A 95 -6.69 6.26 0.25
CA LEU A 95 -6.50 7.70 0.38
C LEU A 95 -6.08 8.26 -0.96
N PHE A 96 -6.73 9.34 -1.39
CA PHE A 96 -6.36 10.03 -2.61
C PHE A 96 -5.74 11.38 -2.24
N LEU A 97 -4.50 11.60 -2.68
CA LEU A 97 -3.80 12.84 -2.44
C LEU A 97 -4.29 13.91 -3.42
N PRO A 98 -4.32 15.18 -3.03
CA PRO A 98 -4.70 16.25 -3.96
C PRO A 98 -3.80 16.26 -5.18
N GLU A 99 -4.36 16.61 -6.34
CA GLU A 99 -3.57 16.75 -7.55
C GLU A 99 -2.49 17.79 -7.37
N GLY A 100 -1.30 17.51 -7.92
CA GLY A 100 -0.18 18.42 -7.86
C GLY A 100 0.63 18.38 -6.57
N THR A 101 0.35 17.46 -5.70
CA THR A 101 1.11 17.31 -4.45
C THR A 101 2.09 16.14 -4.50
#